data_45cc51bb3571f4157cad05da19032c8f
#
_entry.id   45cc51bb3571f4157cad05da19032c8f
#
_cell.length_a   1.000
_cell.length_b   1.000
_cell.length_c   1.000
_cell.angle_alpha   90.00
_cell.angle_beta   90.00
_cell.angle_gamma   90.00
#
_symmetry.space_group_name_H-M   'P 1'
#
loop_
_entity.id
_entity.type
_entity.pdbx_description
1 polymer ?
#
loop_
_entity_poly.entity_id
_entity_poly.type
_entity_poly.pdbx_seq_one_letter_code
_entity_poly.pdbx_strand_id
1 'polypeptide(L)'
;LAVKGDAATKEEMVWGFRVGFITYAGKALGAKELDALEKKTLGAVRCTVSNCDRPGQSLLKIGMKGSEYDKDKQHLFDTVGERYRVIQKTLEAYKDSKLLQPYPFNSGYFMAFDTMGRDAEELRQHLLSKYEVGAINIMGRTLRLAYCSVEKENLEDLVRIVYKAAEEIWS
;
A
#
# COMPACT_ATOMS: atom_id res chain seq x y z
N LEU A 1 -0.51 18.16 -22.88
CA LEU A 1 0.14 16.90 -22.50
C LEU A 1 -0.37 16.48 -21.12
N ALA A 2 -0.96 15.29 -21.03
CA ALA A 2 -1.23 14.60 -19.79
C ALA A 2 -0.24 13.44 -19.65
N VAL A 3 0.21 13.18 -18.43
CA VAL A 3 1.09 12.05 -18.10
C VAL A 3 0.45 11.30 -16.96
N LYS A 4 0.25 10.00 -17.14
CA LYS A 4 -0.26 9.09 -16.10
C LYS A 4 0.82 8.08 -15.72
N GLY A 5 1.04 7.92 -14.43
CA GLY A 5 1.90 6.88 -13.88
C GLY A 5 1.04 5.83 -13.16
N ASP A 6 1.19 4.57 -13.53
CA ASP A 6 0.54 3.43 -12.89
C ASP A 6 1.57 2.42 -12.41
N ALA A 7 1.20 1.56 -11.47
CA ALA A 7 2.06 0.49 -11.00
C ALA A 7 1.27 -0.78 -10.71
N ALA A 8 1.76 -1.89 -11.21
CA ALA A 8 1.21 -3.21 -10.91
C ALA A 8 1.33 -3.61 -9.43
N THR A 9 2.16 -2.90 -8.67
CA THR A 9 2.45 -3.15 -7.25
C THR A 9 1.20 -3.39 -6.42
N LYS A 10 0.18 -2.55 -6.57
CA LYS A 10 -1.06 -2.59 -5.79
C LYS A 10 -2.25 -3.06 -6.60
N GLU A 11 -2.34 -2.64 -7.84
CA GLU A 11 -3.46 -2.97 -8.73
C GLU A 11 -3.50 -4.46 -9.06
N GLU A 12 -2.32 -5.07 -9.24
CA GLU A 12 -2.18 -6.48 -9.57
C GLU A 12 -1.60 -7.33 -8.41
N MET A 13 -1.40 -6.72 -7.24
CA MET A 13 -0.82 -7.35 -6.04
C MET A 13 0.54 -8.04 -6.25
N VAL A 14 1.31 -7.56 -7.23
CA VAL A 14 2.63 -8.09 -7.58
C VAL A 14 3.75 -7.14 -7.11
N TRP A 15 3.72 -6.79 -5.85
CA TRP A 15 4.63 -5.81 -5.24
C TRP A 15 6.13 -6.14 -5.43
N GLY A 16 6.49 -7.41 -5.56
CA GLY A 16 7.86 -7.85 -5.79
C GLY A 16 8.35 -7.64 -7.23
N PHE A 17 7.47 -7.54 -8.21
CA PHE A 17 7.85 -7.42 -9.62
C PHE A 17 8.42 -6.05 -10.01
N ARG A 18 8.16 -5.01 -9.23
CA ARG A 18 8.64 -3.64 -9.48
C ARG A 18 8.31 -3.13 -10.89
N VAL A 19 7.09 -3.44 -11.38
CA VAL A 19 6.58 -3.05 -12.70
C VAL A 19 5.70 -1.82 -12.57
N GLY A 20 5.96 -0.83 -13.41
CA GLY A 20 5.15 0.38 -13.55
C GLY A 20 4.91 0.73 -15.01
N PHE A 21 3.98 1.63 -15.24
CA PHE A 21 3.58 2.09 -16.56
C PHE A 21 3.56 3.60 -16.58
N ILE A 22 4.01 4.17 -17.70
CA ILE A 22 3.84 5.59 -17.98
C ILE A 22 3.05 5.74 -19.27
N THR A 23 2.01 6.57 -19.23
CA THR A 23 1.14 6.83 -20.37
C THR A 23 1.16 8.30 -20.69
N TYR A 24 1.34 8.63 -21.96
CA TYR A 24 1.30 9.99 -22.48
C TYR A 24 0.03 10.18 -23.32
N ALA A 25 -0.68 11.26 -23.08
CA ALA A 25 -1.87 11.62 -23.85
C ALA A 25 -1.96 13.15 -24.06
N GLY A 26 -2.58 13.55 -25.15
CA GLY A 26 -2.83 14.97 -25.42
C GLY A 26 -3.45 15.17 -26.80
N LYS A 27 -4.35 16.14 -26.92
CA LYS A 27 -5.05 16.41 -28.21
C LYS A 27 -4.11 16.80 -29.37
N ALA A 28 -2.95 17.40 -29.05
CA ALA A 28 -1.95 17.85 -30.01
C ALA A 28 -0.79 16.86 -30.21
N LEU A 29 -0.87 15.63 -29.66
CA LEU A 29 0.15 14.62 -29.80
C LEU A 29 -0.18 13.70 -30.96
N GLY A 30 0.59 13.78 -32.03
CA GLY A 30 0.60 12.81 -33.10
C GLY A 30 1.60 11.66 -32.84
N ALA A 31 1.68 10.73 -33.77
CA ALA A 31 2.59 9.59 -33.66
C ALA A 31 4.06 10.00 -33.49
N LYS A 32 4.49 11.09 -34.12
CA LYS A 32 5.87 11.60 -34.07
C LYS A 32 6.22 12.12 -32.68
N GLU A 33 5.31 12.85 -32.04
CA GLU A 33 5.50 13.39 -30.70
C GLU A 33 5.48 12.27 -29.66
N LEU A 34 4.59 11.27 -29.81
CA LEU A 34 4.56 10.10 -28.95
C LEU A 34 5.83 9.26 -29.06
N ASP A 35 6.34 9.02 -30.25
CA ASP A 35 7.63 8.33 -30.50
C ASP A 35 8.79 9.08 -29.82
N ALA A 36 8.80 10.40 -29.93
CA ALA A 36 9.83 11.22 -29.26
C ALA A 36 9.76 11.12 -27.75
N LEU A 37 8.56 11.11 -27.14
CA LEU A 37 8.37 10.94 -25.71
C LEU A 37 8.81 9.55 -25.24
N GLU A 38 8.47 8.50 -25.98
CA GLU A 38 8.91 7.13 -25.72
C GLU A 38 10.44 7.02 -25.72
N LYS A 39 11.09 7.53 -26.75
CA LYS A 39 12.56 7.54 -26.85
C LYS A 39 13.24 8.30 -25.71
N LYS A 40 12.68 9.45 -25.29
CA LYS A 40 13.18 10.21 -24.15
C LYS A 40 13.00 9.44 -22.84
N THR A 41 11.87 8.75 -22.66
CA THR A 41 11.62 7.92 -21.49
C THR A 41 12.58 6.74 -21.41
N LEU A 42 12.80 6.04 -22.53
CA LEU A 42 13.80 4.98 -22.61
C LEU A 42 15.21 5.47 -22.29
N GLY A 43 15.57 6.66 -22.80
CA GLY A 43 16.84 7.31 -22.47
C GLY A 43 16.95 7.63 -20.98
N ALA A 44 15.90 8.16 -20.37
CA ALA A 44 15.87 8.47 -18.93
C ALA A 44 16.01 7.19 -18.09
N VAL A 45 15.31 6.11 -18.43
CA VAL A 45 15.46 4.79 -17.78
C VAL A 45 16.91 4.30 -17.89
N ARG A 46 17.49 4.41 -19.09
CA ARG A 46 18.88 3.99 -19.32
C ARG A 46 19.89 4.76 -18.49
N CYS A 47 19.68 6.07 -18.33
CA CYS A 47 20.59 6.96 -17.59
C CYS A 47 20.41 6.87 -16.06
N THR A 48 19.29 6.35 -15.56
CA THR A 48 19.00 6.28 -14.12
C THR A 48 19.20 4.88 -13.55
N VAL A 49 18.36 3.92 -13.94
CA VAL A 49 18.35 2.55 -13.42
C VAL A 49 18.91 1.54 -14.42
N SER A 50 19.37 2.00 -15.57
CA SER A 50 19.91 1.21 -16.69
C SER A 50 18.88 0.35 -17.40
N ASN A 51 18.06 -0.42 -16.69
CA ASN A 51 17.02 -1.29 -17.25
C ASN A 51 15.96 -1.60 -16.21
N CYS A 52 14.79 -2.03 -16.68
CA CYS A 52 13.68 -2.47 -15.81
C CYS A 52 13.66 -4.02 -15.78
N ASP A 53 13.04 -4.57 -14.71
CA ASP A 53 12.85 -6.00 -14.57
C ASP A 53 12.00 -6.59 -15.72
N ARG A 54 12.62 -7.32 -16.62
CA ARG A 54 11.93 -7.96 -17.74
C ARG A 54 11.17 -9.24 -17.37
N PRO A 55 11.70 -10.12 -16.51
CA PRO A 55 10.94 -11.28 -16.04
C PRO A 55 9.61 -10.91 -15.41
N GLY A 56 9.57 -9.94 -14.50
CA GLY A 56 8.35 -9.45 -13.86
C GLY A 56 7.35 -8.89 -14.86
N GLN A 57 7.79 -8.10 -15.84
CA GLN A 57 6.94 -7.61 -16.93
C GLN A 57 6.35 -8.76 -17.77
N SER A 58 7.14 -9.78 -18.08
CA SER A 58 6.70 -10.93 -18.86
C SER A 58 5.68 -11.78 -18.12
N LEU A 59 5.92 -12.05 -16.84
CA LEU A 59 4.99 -12.79 -15.98
C LEU A 59 3.67 -12.04 -15.81
N LEU A 60 3.73 -10.74 -15.55
CA LEU A 60 2.53 -9.91 -15.46
C LEU A 60 1.71 -9.96 -16.75
N LYS A 61 2.36 -9.81 -17.92
CA LYS A 61 1.69 -9.88 -19.23
C LYS A 61 1.06 -11.24 -19.49
N ILE A 62 1.69 -12.33 -19.05
CA ILE A 62 1.14 -13.69 -19.16
C ILE A 62 -0.08 -13.81 -18.25
N GLY A 63 0.03 -13.41 -16.99
CA GLY A 63 -1.07 -13.42 -16.02
C GLY A 63 -2.30 -12.66 -16.51
N MET A 64 -2.12 -11.41 -16.98
CA MET A 64 -3.20 -10.56 -17.50
C MET A 64 -3.92 -11.12 -18.73
N LYS A 65 -3.32 -12.10 -19.43
CA LYS A 65 -3.91 -12.80 -20.58
C LYS A 65 -4.53 -14.14 -20.21
N GLY A 66 -4.36 -14.59 -18.97
CA GLY A 66 -4.90 -15.85 -18.47
C GLY A 66 -6.42 -15.81 -18.38
N SER A 67 -7.07 -16.95 -18.62
CA SER A 67 -8.54 -17.09 -18.53
C SER A 67 -9.09 -16.84 -17.12
N GLU A 68 -8.29 -17.06 -16.09
CA GLU A 68 -8.68 -16.90 -14.68
C GLU A 68 -8.39 -15.51 -14.12
N TYR A 69 -7.76 -14.62 -14.90
CA TYR A 69 -7.28 -13.32 -14.41
C TYR A 69 -8.36 -12.50 -13.70
N ASP A 70 -9.52 -12.33 -14.32
CA ASP A 70 -10.60 -11.52 -13.74
C ASP A 70 -11.16 -12.14 -12.45
N LYS A 71 -11.25 -13.47 -12.41
CA LYS A 71 -11.70 -14.20 -11.23
C LYS A 71 -10.72 -14.10 -10.06
N ASP A 72 -9.43 -14.27 -10.34
CA ASP A 72 -8.37 -14.14 -9.33
C ASP A 72 -8.29 -12.71 -8.80
N LYS A 73 -8.39 -11.72 -9.68
CA LYS A 73 -8.41 -10.31 -9.31
C LYS A 73 -9.61 -9.97 -8.43
N GLN A 74 -10.80 -10.48 -8.76
CA GLN A 74 -11.99 -10.30 -7.94
C GLN A 74 -11.84 -10.96 -6.57
N HIS A 75 -11.31 -12.18 -6.51
CA HIS A 75 -11.04 -12.86 -5.24
C HIS A 75 -10.10 -12.07 -4.32
N LEU A 76 -9.02 -11.53 -4.88
CA LEU A 76 -8.09 -10.68 -4.12
C LEU A 76 -8.74 -9.39 -3.63
N PHE A 77 -9.56 -8.75 -4.48
CA PHE A 77 -10.33 -7.57 -4.11
C PHE A 77 -11.29 -7.85 -2.95
N ASP A 78 -12.02 -8.96 -3.01
CA ASP A 78 -12.94 -9.37 -1.96
C ASP A 78 -12.22 -9.67 -0.66
N THR A 79 -11.08 -10.36 -0.72
CA THR A 79 -10.22 -10.67 0.44
C THR A 79 -9.78 -9.41 1.16
N VAL A 80 -9.25 -8.42 0.43
CA VAL A 80 -8.82 -7.14 1.03
C VAL A 80 -10.03 -6.35 1.56
N GLY A 81 -11.15 -6.39 0.84
CA GLY A 81 -12.41 -5.77 1.25
C GLY A 81 -12.96 -6.34 2.56
N GLU A 82 -12.87 -7.65 2.75
CA GLU A 82 -13.27 -8.30 4.01
C GLU A 82 -12.36 -7.89 5.18
N ARG A 83 -11.06 -7.88 4.96
CA ARG A 83 -10.08 -7.41 5.96
C ARG A 83 -10.34 -5.97 6.38
N TYR A 84 -10.62 -5.10 5.42
CA TYR A 84 -11.00 -3.72 5.68
C TYR A 84 -12.25 -3.59 6.58
N ARG A 85 -13.30 -4.38 6.30
CA ARG A 85 -14.54 -4.35 7.11
C ARG A 85 -14.29 -4.79 8.55
N VAL A 86 -13.44 -5.78 8.79
CA VAL A 86 -13.04 -6.19 10.15
C VAL A 86 -12.36 -5.04 10.87
N ILE A 87 -11.37 -4.41 10.23
CA ILE A 87 -10.65 -3.27 10.82
C ILE A 87 -11.61 -2.13 11.15
N GLN A 88 -12.48 -1.72 10.22
CA GLN A 88 -13.44 -0.65 10.47
C GLN A 88 -14.32 -0.95 11.68
N LYS A 89 -14.90 -2.14 11.73
CA LYS A 89 -15.74 -2.56 12.85
C LYS A 89 -14.99 -2.52 14.18
N THR A 90 -13.74 -2.98 14.19
CA THR A 90 -12.93 -3.00 15.41
C THR A 90 -12.58 -1.60 15.88
N LEU A 91 -12.28 -0.68 14.97
CA LEU A 91 -11.93 0.71 15.27
C LEU A 91 -13.07 1.49 15.94
N GLU A 92 -14.33 1.12 15.74
CA GLU A 92 -15.48 1.75 16.40
C GLU A 92 -15.38 1.73 17.93
N ALA A 93 -14.78 0.68 18.50
CA ALA A 93 -14.55 0.57 19.95
C ALA A 93 -13.54 1.60 20.48
N TYR A 94 -12.72 2.16 19.59
CA TYR A 94 -11.62 3.09 19.93
C TYR A 94 -11.81 4.51 19.42
N LYS A 95 -12.99 4.84 18.90
CA LYS A 95 -13.29 6.16 18.29
C LYS A 95 -13.01 7.36 19.19
N ASP A 96 -13.13 7.19 20.51
CA ASP A 96 -12.93 8.25 21.51
C ASP A 96 -11.54 8.23 22.15
N SER A 97 -10.61 7.40 21.62
CA SER A 97 -9.24 7.33 22.13
C SER A 97 -8.53 8.67 22.03
N LYS A 98 -7.78 9.02 23.09
CA LYS A 98 -6.93 10.22 23.13
C LYS A 98 -5.46 9.91 22.84
N LEU A 99 -5.14 8.66 22.60
CA LEU A 99 -3.77 8.20 22.37
C LEU A 99 -3.47 8.01 20.88
N LEU A 100 -4.42 7.41 20.15
CA LEU A 100 -4.32 7.11 18.73
C LEU A 100 -5.63 7.42 18.03
N GLN A 101 -5.55 8.10 16.89
CA GLN A 101 -6.68 8.31 16.01
C GLN A 101 -6.37 7.79 14.60
N PRO A 102 -7.21 6.92 14.02
CA PRO A 102 -6.99 6.48 12.67
C PRO A 102 -7.23 7.65 11.70
N TYR A 103 -6.33 7.84 10.75
CA TYR A 103 -6.61 8.70 9.61
C TYR A 103 -7.76 8.12 8.78
N PRO A 104 -8.59 8.96 8.15
CA PRO A 104 -9.66 8.49 7.28
C PRO A 104 -9.11 7.60 6.15
N PHE A 105 -9.69 6.42 5.97
CA PHE A 105 -9.37 5.52 4.87
C PHE A 105 -10.64 4.76 4.45
N ASN A 106 -10.71 4.36 3.21
CA ASN A 106 -11.91 3.75 2.61
C ASN A 106 -11.65 2.37 2.01
N SER A 107 -10.51 1.83 2.17
CA SER A 107 -10.03 0.49 1.78
C SER A 107 -8.51 0.51 1.57
N GLY A 108 -7.99 -0.40 0.75
CA GLY A 108 -6.58 -0.46 0.37
C GLY A 108 -5.78 -1.41 1.24
N TYR A 109 -4.48 -1.17 1.33
CA TYR A 109 -3.53 -2.12 1.93
C TYR A 109 -3.06 -1.69 3.31
N PHE A 110 -3.18 -0.43 3.62
CA PHE A 110 -2.60 0.17 4.81
C PHE A 110 -3.64 0.99 5.57
N MET A 111 -3.47 1.03 6.88
CA MET A 111 -4.06 2.06 7.71
C MET A 111 -2.96 2.80 8.44
N ALA A 112 -3.24 4.03 8.86
CA ALA A 112 -2.31 4.86 9.58
C ALA A 112 -3.01 5.54 10.75
N PHE A 113 -2.27 5.74 11.83
CA PHE A 113 -2.74 6.40 13.04
C PHE A 113 -1.96 7.69 13.28
N ASP A 114 -2.66 8.74 13.60
CA ASP A 114 -2.10 9.90 14.28
C ASP A 114 -1.82 9.53 15.73
N THR A 115 -0.60 9.76 16.19
CA THR A 115 -0.19 9.51 17.59
C THR A 115 -0.53 10.66 18.54
N MET A 116 -1.32 11.60 18.08
CA MET A 116 -1.80 12.75 18.87
C MET A 116 -0.66 13.52 19.56
N GLY A 117 0.43 13.71 18.82
CA GLY A 117 1.61 14.46 19.27
C GLY A 117 2.66 13.63 20.04
N ARG A 118 2.46 12.32 20.19
CA ARG A 118 3.40 11.39 20.84
C ARG A 118 4.39 10.80 19.83
N ASP A 119 5.48 10.21 20.31
CA ASP A 119 6.50 9.63 19.44
C ASP A 119 6.04 8.28 18.84
N ALA A 120 5.75 8.26 17.54
CA ALA A 120 5.39 7.05 16.82
C ALA A 120 6.52 6.01 16.78
N GLU A 121 7.78 6.42 16.93
CA GLU A 121 8.90 5.47 16.97
C GLU A 121 8.93 4.69 18.30
N GLU A 122 8.64 5.34 19.40
CA GLU A 122 8.51 4.68 20.70
C GLU A 122 7.45 3.57 20.64
N LEU A 123 6.26 3.88 20.11
CA LEU A 123 5.20 2.88 19.94
C LEU A 123 5.60 1.77 18.98
N ARG A 124 6.25 2.09 17.87
CA ARG A 124 6.74 1.09 16.91
C ARG A 124 7.73 0.11 17.56
N GLN A 125 8.67 0.62 18.34
CA GLN A 125 9.66 -0.22 19.04
C GLN A 125 9.00 -1.08 20.11
N HIS A 126 8.03 -0.55 20.85
CA HIS A 126 7.31 -1.31 21.86
C HIS A 126 6.47 -2.43 21.24
N LEU A 127 5.76 -2.14 20.13
CA LEU A 127 5.02 -3.15 19.36
C LEU A 127 5.93 -4.27 18.87
N LEU A 128 7.09 -3.92 18.33
CA LEU A 128 8.03 -4.89 17.81
C LEU A 128 8.63 -5.77 18.92
N SER A 129 9.09 -5.15 20.01
CA SER A 129 9.83 -5.85 21.07
C SER A 129 8.94 -6.70 21.99
N LYS A 130 7.72 -6.26 22.25
CA LYS A 130 6.82 -6.92 23.21
C LYS A 130 5.78 -7.81 22.54
N TYR A 131 5.30 -7.41 21.36
CA TYR A 131 4.18 -8.06 20.68
C TYR A 131 4.57 -8.70 19.34
N GLU A 132 5.82 -8.54 18.90
CA GLU A 132 6.32 -9.01 17.60
C GLU A 132 5.52 -8.44 16.42
N VAL A 133 4.91 -7.27 16.62
CA VAL A 133 4.11 -6.57 15.60
C VAL A 133 4.98 -5.56 14.86
N GLY A 134 5.15 -5.80 13.56
CA GLY A 134 5.85 -4.89 12.65
C GLY A 134 4.96 -3.72 12.21
N ALA A 135 5.44 -2.50 12.41
CA ALA A 135 4.81 -1.26 11.98
C ALA A 135 5.82 -0.31 11.36
N ILE A 136 5.36 0.76 10.75
CA ILE A 136 6.23 1.79 10.17
C ILE A 136 5.92 3.13 10.82
N ASN A 137 6.97 3.76 11.36
CA ASN A 137 6.93 5.15 11.78
C ASN A 137 7.10 6.07 10.57
N ILE A 138 6.23 7.06 10.43
CA ILE A 138 6.32 8.11 9.41
C ILE A 138 6.47 9.45 10.13
N MET A 139 7.63 10.07 9.96
CA MET A 139 7.97 11.41 10.48
C MET A 139 7.74 11.60 11.99
N GLY A 140 7.85 10.55 12.79
CA GLY A 140 7.72 10.61 14.25
C GLY A 140 6.29 10.79 14.78
N ARG A 141 5.28 10.93 13.90
CA ARG A 141 3.91 11.29 14.29
C ARG A 141 2.84 10.32 13.79
N THR A 142 3.20 9.42 12.91
CA THR A 142 2.24 8.53 12.27
C THR A 142 2.72 7.10 12.36
N LEU A 143 1.92 6.22 12.92
CA LEU A 143 2.14 4.78 12.87
C LEU A 143 1.34 4.19 11.71
N ARG A 144 2.01 3.50 10.78
CA ARG A 144 1.37 2.82 9.64
C ARG A 144 1.45 1.31 9.78
N LEU A 145 0.33 0.65 9.53
CA LEU A 145 0.20 -0.81 9.52
C LEU A 145 -0.25 -1.33 8.15
N ALA A 146 0.30 -2.47 7.74
CA ALA A 146 -0.09 -3.19 6.54
C ALA A 146 -1.11 -4.29 6.88
N TYR A 147 -2.35 -3.92 7.17
CA TYR A 147 -3.37 -4.88 7.58
C TYR A 147 -3.74 -5.89 6.48
N CYS A 148 -3.46 -5.56 5.23
CA CYS A 148 -3.70 -6.47 4.10
C CYS A 148 -2.85 -7.74 4.14
N SER A 149 -1.73 -7.75 4.87
CA SER A 149 -0.83 -8.89 5.01
C SER A 149 -1.09 -9.73 6.26
N VAL A 150 -2.12 -9.40 7.02
CA VAL A 150 -2.54 -10.13 8.23
C VAL A 150 -3.79 -10.94 7.93
N GLU A 151 -3.85 -12.17 8.39
CA GLU A 151 -5.02 -13.01 8.22
C GLU A 151 -6.24 -12.40 8.92
N LYS A 152 -7.41 -12.56 8.31
CA LYS A 152 -8.66 -11.92 8.73
C LYS A 152 -8.98 -12.16 10.21
N GLU A 153 -8.73 -13.36 10.68
CA GLU A 153 -8.98 -13.81 12.05
C GLU A 153 -8.13 -13.08 13.09
N ASN A 154 -6.96 -12.59 12.70
CA ASN A 154 -6.01 -11.93 13.58
C ASN A 154 -6.11 -10.40 13.56
N LEU A 155 -6.97 -9.82 12.71
CA LEU A 155 -7.04 -8.36 12.52
C LEU A 155 -7.64 -7.63 13.73
N GLU A 156 -8.61 -8.23 14.39
CA GLU A 156 -9.20 -7.67 15.61
C GLU A 156 -8.15 -7.60 16.73
N ASP A 157 -7.39 -8.68 16.90
CA ASP A 157 -6.30 -8.72 17.89
C ASP A 157 -5.17 -7.75 17.54
N LEU A 158 -4.84 -7.60 16.26
CA LEU A 158 -3.87 -6.60 15.82
C LEU A 158 -4.26 -5.19 16.28
N VAL A 159 -5.49 -4.78 16.06
CA VAL A 159 -5.98 -3.45 16.48
C VAL A 159 -5.93 -3.33 18.01
N ARG A 160 -6.42 -4.33 18.75
CA ARG A 160 -6.35 -4.34 20.21
C ARG A 160 -4.93 -4.18 20.74
N ILE A 161 -3.99 -4.93 20.17
CA ILE A 161 -2.57 -4.87 20.57
C ILE A 161 -2.02 -3.48 20.35
N VAL A 162 -2.34 -2.81 19.24
CA VAL A 162 -1.86 -1.45 18.95
C VAL A 162 -2.35 -0.46 19.98
N TYR A 163 -3.63 -0.47 20.34
CA TYR A 163 -4.17 0.42 21.37
C TYR A 163 -3.65 0.08 22.76
N LYS A 164 -3.57 -1.18 23.11
CA LYS A 164 -3.00 -1.64 24.39
C LYS A 164 -1.54 -1.21 24.53
N ALA A 165 -0.75 -1.37 23.49
CA ALA A 165 0.65 -0.93 23.49
C ALA A 165 0.78 0.58 23.68
N ALA A 166 -0.10 1.36 23.07
CA ALA A 166 -0.15 2.81 23.27
C ALA A 166 -0.55 3.21 24.70
N GLU A 167 -1.49 2.49 25.31
CA GLU A 167 -1.88 2.69 26.72
C GLU A 167 -0.71 2.37 27.65
N GLU A 168 0.05 1.31 27.41
CA GLU A 168 1.18 0.89 28.27
C GLU A 168 2.31 1.91 28.32
N ILE A 169 2.55 2.65 27.25
CA ILE A 169 3.68 3.59 27.18
C ILE A 169 3.28 5.05 27.36
N TRP A 170 2.00 5.40 27.19
CA TRP A 170 1.56 6.79 27.16
C TRP A 170 0.44 7.14 28.19
N SER A 171 0.00 6.18 29.02
CA SER A 171 -1.02 6.43 30.08
C SER A 171 -0.43 6.77 31.42
#